data_4e3e950c04b40fc285348e9730b7641c
#
_entry.id   4e3e950c04b40fc285348e9730b7641c
#
_cell.length_a   1.000
_cell.length_b   1.000
_cell.length_c   1.000
_cell.angle_alpha   90.00
_cell.angle_beta   90.00
_cell.angle_gamma   90.00
#
_symmetry.space_group_name_H-M   'P 1'
#
loop_
_entity.id
_entity.type
_entity.pdbx_description
1 polymer ?
#
loop_
_entity_poly.entity_id
_entity_poly.type
_entity_poly.pdbx_seq_one_letter_code
_entity_poly.pdbx_strand_id
1 'polypeptide(L)'
;MQVAVSTNDIDAAHQLKDSYDALRREIAKVIVGQDRIVEQLLIALLARGHCLLVGVPGLAKTLLIRTLAQVLDLKFNRIQFTPDLMPSDITGTEIIEENTSTGAKTFKFIQGPVFANIVLADEINRTPPKTQAALLEAMQEHHVTAAGQTHTLQEPFFVLATQNPIEQEGTYPLPEAQLDRFMFNLWLDYPSRGEELQIVKSTTSLFVPQLNHILTGNQIMGFQDLIRRVPVADNVIEYAVHLTTRSRPKMEHAPQFIKDWLSWGAGPRASQYLILGAKTRALLTGRHTPDIDDVRRMAGPVLRHRIVPNFNAEADGVSSIDIVERLVKETT
;
A
#
# COMPACT_ATOMS: atom_id res chain seq x y z
N MET A 1 -26.25 14.67 0.52
CA MET A 1 -26.40 15.10 -0.88
C MET A 1 -25.88 13.95 -1.75
N GLN A 2 -26.78 13.14 -2.33
CA GLN A 2 -26.37 12.04 -3.22
C GLN A 2 -25.82 12.66 -4.51
N VAL A 3 -24.57 12.41 -4.82
CA VAL A 3 -23.97 12.77 -6.11
C VAL A 3 -24.57 11.80 -7.14
N ALA A 4 -25.33 12.33 -8.10
CA ALA A 4 -25.88 11.53 -9.19
C ALA A 4 -24.71 10.98 -10.03
N VAL A 5 -24.67 9.66 -10.22
CA VAL A 5 -23.70 8.99 -11.10
C VAL A 5 -24.01 9.42 -12.54
N SER A 6 -23.05 10.04 -13.23
CA SER A 6 -23.21 10.44 -14.62
C SER A 6 -23.02 9.23 -15.57
N THR A 7 -23.58 9.28 -16.77
CA THR A 7 -23.34 8.24 -17.80
C THR A 7 -21.85 8.06 -18.08
N ASN A 8 -21.07 9.13 -18.03
CA ASN A 8 -19.62 9.12 -18.17
C ASN A 8 -18.92 8.36 -17.05
N ASP A 9 -19.44 8.40 -15.82
CA ASP A 9 -18.85 7.64 -14.68
C ASP A 9 -19.14 6.13 -14.81
N ILE A 10 -20.26 5.72 -15.42
CA ILE A 10 -20.55 4.31 -15.69
C ILE A 10 -19.59 3.75 -16.74
N ASP A 11 -19.37 4.48 -17.83
CA ASP A 11 -18.42 4.09 -18.89
C ASP A 11 -17.00 4.01 -18.35
N ALA A 12 -16.60 4.98 -17.52
CA ALA A 12 -15.30 4.96 -16.85
C ALA A 12 -15.16 3.78 -15.87
N ALA A 13 -16.24 3.37 -15.19
CA ALA A 13 -16.24 2.19 -14.33
C ALA A 13 -16.05 0.88 -15.14
N HIS A 14 -16.69 0.77 -16.31
CA HIS A 14 -16.48 -0.36 -17.22
C HIS A 14 -15.02 -0.38 -17.73
N GLN A 15 -14.50 0.77 -18.17
CA GLN A 15 -13.10 0.87 -18.59
C GLN A 15 -12.13 0.46 -17.48
N LEU A 16 -12.38 0.87 -16.24
CA LEU A 16 -11.56 0.46 -15.10
C LEU A 16 -11.56 -1.05 -14.91
N LYS A 17 -12.75 -1.67 -14.98
CA LYS A 17 -12.91 -3.13 -14.87
C LYS A 17 -12.14 -3.86 -15.96
N ASP A 18 -12.29 -3.46 -17.23
CA ASP A 18 -11.62 -4.06 -18.37
C ASP A 18 -10.09 -3.91 -18.25
N SER A 19 -9.63 -2.72 -17.83
CA SER A 19 -8.21 -2.44 -17.59
C SER A 19 -7.66 -3.29 -16.45
N TYR A 20 -8.41 -3.48 -15.38
CA TYR A 20 -8.03 -4.35 -14.26
C TYR A 20 -7.85 -5.80 -14.71
N ASP A 21 -8.78 -6.33 -15.51
CA ASP A 21 -8.67 -7.70 -16.03
C ASP A 21 -7.46 -7.84 -16.98
N ALA A 22 -7.18 -6.81 -17.77
CA ALA A 22 -5.99 -6.78 -18.62
C ALA A 22 -4.70 -6.70 -17.80
N LEU A 23 -4.65 -5.86 -16.75
CA LEU A 23 -3.51 -5.77 -15.82
C LEU A 23 -3.21 -7.12 -15.16
N ARG A 24 -4.23 -7.77 -14.62
CA ARG A 24 -4.05 -9.09 -13.99
C ARG A 24 -3.48 -10.12 -14.96
N ARG A 25 -3.97 -10.17 -16.19
CA ARG A 25 -3.45 -11.09 -17.23
C ARG A 25 -1.99 -10.77 -17.59
N GLU A 26 -1.67 -9.49 -17.65
CA GLU A 26 -0.31 -9.05 -18.00
C GLU A 26 0.69 -9.36 -16.87
N ILE A 27 0.31 -9.06 -15.63
CA ILE A 27 1.12 -9.36 -14.44
C ILE A 27 1.33 -10.89 -14.28
N ALA A 28 0.32 -11.70 -14.55
CA ALA A 28 0.37 -13.15 -14.45
C ALA A 28 1.36 -13.81 -15.42
N LYS A 29 1.85 -13.11 -16.45
CA LYS A 29 2.93 -13.60 -17.32
C LYS A 29 4.28 -13.73 -16.59
N VAL A 30 4.47 -12.94 -15.52
CA VAL A 30 5.72 -12.86 -14.75
C VAL A 30 5.55 -13.36 -13.33
N ILE A 31 4.45 -12.97 -12.69
CA ILE A 31 4.15 -13.27 -11.29
C ILE A 31 3.24 -14.48 -11.23
N VAL A 32 3.76 -15.57 -10.68
CA VAL A 32 3.03 -16.82 -10.48
C VAL A 32 2.42 -16.82 -9.07
N GLY A 33 1.13 -17.11 -9.00
CA GLY A 33 0.39 -17.02 -7.73
C GLY A 33 0.25 -15.58 -7.26
N GLN A 34 0.02 -15.38 -5.97
CA GLN A 34 -0.07 -14.07 -5.33
C GLN A 34 -1.19 -13.16 -5.85
N ASP A 35 -2.22 -13.74 -6.50
CA ASP A 35 -3.36 -13.00 -7.06
C ASP A 35 -4.00 -12.05 -6.04
N ARG A 36 -4.09 -12.48 -4.78
CA ARG A 36 -4.63 -11.67 -3.68
C ARG A 36 -3.75 -10.44 -3.39
N ILE A 37 -2.43 -10.61 -3.40
CA ILE A 37 -1.49 -9.50 -3.16
C ILE A 37 -1.55 -8.51 -4.31
N VAL A 38 -1.58 -8.99 -5.56
CA VAL A 38 -1.72 -8.15 -6.76
C VAL A 38 -3.02 -7.34 -6.71
N GLU A 39 -4.16 -7.98 -6.38
CA GLU A 39 -5.45 -7.30 -6.19
C GLU A 39 -5.34 -6.19 -5.14
N GLN A 40 -4.78 -6.49 -3.96
CA GLN A 40 -4.65 -5.53 -2.87
C GLN A 40 -3.71 -4.36 -3.21
N LEU A 41 -2.61 -4.61 -3.93
CA LEU A 41 -1.71 -3.56 -4.41
C LEU A 41 -2.42 -2.63 -5.41
N LEU A 42 -3.18 -3.18 -6.35
CA LEU A 42 -3.97 -2.40 -7.31
C LEU A 42 -5.07 -1.61 -6.62
N ILE A 43 -5.77 -2.20 -5.63
CA ILE A 43 -6.76 -1.48 -4.81
C ILE A 43 -6.10 -0.29 -4.09
N ALA A 44 -4.94 -0.50 -3.46
CA ALA A 44 -4.27 0.56 -2.72
C ALA A 44 -3.79 1.69 -3.65
N LEU A 45 -3.18 1.37 -4.79
CA LEU A 45 -2.76 2.35 -5.78
C LEU A 45 -3.94 3.19 -6.28
N LEU A 46 -5.05 2.54 -6.65
CA LEU A 46 -6.24 3.20 -7.16
C LEU A 46 -7.00 3.99 -6.07
N ALA A 47 -6.85 3.61 -4.80
CA ALA A 47 -7.41 4.33 -3.65
C ALA A 47 -6.50 5.47 -3.15
N ARG A 48 -5.37 5.77 -3.81
CA ARG A 48 -4.32 6.71 -3.36
C ARG A 48 -3.75 6.33 -1.98
N GLY A 49 -3.65 5.02 -1.71
CA GLY A 49 -3.04 4.49 -0.50
C GLY A 49 -1.63 3.98 -0.76
N HIS A 50 -0.90 3.69 0.31
CA HIS A 50 0.43 3.06 0.28
C HIS A 50 0.36 1.71 0.98
N CYS A 51 1.30 0.80 0.70
CA CYS A 51 1.32 -0.53 1.28
C CYS A 51 2.60 -0.82 2.05
N LEU A 52 2.44 -1.58 3.13
CA LEU A 52 3.53 -2.26 3.81
C LEU A 52 3.43 -3.75 3.50
N LEU A 53 4.48 -4.33 2.94
CA LEU A 53 4.57 -5.74 2.58
C LEU A 53 5.52 -6.46 3.52
N VAL A 54 4.98 -7.36 4.30
CA VAL A 54 5.74 -8.22 5.22
C VAL A 54 5.94 -9.58 4.57
N GLY A 55 7.15 -10.07 4.53
CA GLY A 55 7.45 -11.38 3.95
C GLY A 55 8.94 -11.69 4.00
N VAL A 56 9.25 -12.97 4.06
CA VAL A 56 10.64 -13.46 4.08
C VAL A 56 11.40 -13.08 2.80
N PRO A 57 12.73 -13.08 2.81
CA PRO A 57 13.54 -12.89 1.61
C PRO A 57 13.25 -13.95 0.54
N GLY A 58 13.47 -13.60 -0.72
CA GLY A 58 13.34 -14.57 -1.84
C GLY A 58 11.93 -14.70 -2.42
N LEU A 59 10.91 -14.05 -1.88
CA LEU A 59 9.53 -14.11 -2.39
C LEU A 59 9.22 -13.11 -3.53
N ALA A 60 10.22 -12.73 -4.31
CA ALA A 60 10.09 -11.91 -5.52
C ALA A 60 9.42 -10.53 -5.32
N LYS A 61 9.50 -9.92 -4.11
CA LYS A 61 8.90 -8.61 -3.79
C LYS A 61 9.31 -7.53 -4.79
N THR A 62 10.60 -7.45 -5.11
CA THR A 62 11.13 -6.46 -6.07
C THR A 62 10.64 -6.73 -7.50
N LEU A 63 10.54 -8.00 -7.89
CA LEU A 63 10.01 -8.38 -9.20
C LEU A 63 8.54 -7.98 -9.33
N LEU A 64 7.73 -8.24 -8.32
CA LEU A 64 6.31 -7.90 -8.29
C LEU A 64 6.09 -6.39 -8.51
N ILE A 65 6.76 -5.53 -7.73
CA ILE A 65 6.54 -4.09 -7.84
C ILE A 65 7.12 -3.50 -9.13
N ARG A 66 8.25 -4.05 -9.62
CA ARG A 66 8.83 -3.66 -10.90
C ARG A 66 7.90 -4.02 -12.06
N THR A 67 7.33 -5.22 -12.04
CA THR A 67 6.33 -5.67 -13.02
C THR A 67 5.11 -4.76 -13.00
N LEU A 68 4.61 -4.42 -11.81
CA LEU A 68 3.49 -3.49 -11.65
C LEU A 68 3.81 -2.11 -12.28
N ALA A 69 4.96 -1.55 -11.98
CA ALA A 69 5.37 -0.26 -12.55
C ALA A 69 5.46 -0.29 -14.08
N GLN A 70 5.99 -1.38 -14.63
CA GLN A 70 6.14 -1.56 -16.07
C GLN A 70 4.78 -1.64 -16.78
N VAL A 71 3.83 -2.43 -16.28
CA VAL A 71 2.50 -2.55 -16.92
C VAL A 71 1.65 -1.29 -16.77
N LEU A 72 1.99 -0.41 -15.82
CA LEU A 72 1.31 0.88 -15.56
C LEU A 72 2.01 2.08 -16.22
N ASP A 73 3.07 1.86 -17.00
CA ASP A 73 3.88 2.93 -17.62
C ASP A 73 4.26 4.04 -16.62
N LEU A 74 4.75 3.62 -15.45
CA LEU A 74 5.11 4.51 -14.35
C LEU A 74 6.61 4.43 -14.04
N LYS A 75 7.19 5.59 -13.70
CA LYS A 75 8.59 5.66 -13.25
C LYS A 75 8.74 4.92 -11.93
N PHE A 76 9.68 3.97 -11.89
CA PHE A 76 9.99 3.14 -10.73
C PHE A 76 11.38 3.45 -10.17
N ASN A 77 11.47 3.60 -8.85
CA ASN A 77 12.74 3.63 -8.13
C ASN A 77 12.70 2.65 -6.93
N ARG A 78 13.86 2.08 -6.62
CA ARG A 78 14.08 1.29 -5.42
C ARG A 78 15.02 2.02 -4.47
N ILE A 79 14.66 2.09 -3.22
CA ILE A 79 15.48 2.57 -2.11
C ILE A 79 15.75 1.39 -1.19
N GLN A 80 17.02 0.96 -1.11
CA GLN A 80 17.43 -0.05 -0.14
C GLN A 80 17.73 0.66 1.17
N PHE A 81 16.98 0.36 2.20
CA PHE A 81 17.17 0.93 3.52
C PHE A 81 18.32 0.19 4.23
N THR A 82 19.39 0.89 4.53
CA THR A 82 20.59 0.42 5.24
C THR A 82 20.83 1.27 6.46
N PRO A 83 21.55 0.79 7.49
CA PRO A 83 21.77 1.54 8.73
C PRO A 83 22.43 2.92 8.54
N ASP A 84 23.18 3.10 7.47
CA ASP A 84 23.92 4.32 7.11
C ASP A 84 23.15 5.26 6.16
N LEU A 85 21.98 4.85 5.66
CA LEU A 85 21.16 5.66 4.75
C LEU A 85 20.70 6.97 5.43
N MET A 86 20.96 8.09 4.78
CA MET A 86 20.58 9.42 5.26
C MET A 86 19.27 9.91 4.61
N PRO A 87 18.52 10.82 5.26
CA PRO A 87 17.32 11.44 4.66
C PRO A 87 17.58 12.07 3.28
N SER A 88 18.73 12.72 3.11
CA SER A 88 19.15 13.33 1.83
C SER A 88 19.33 12.32 0.70
N ASP A 89 19.68 11.07 1.02
CA ASP A 89 19.81 10.01 0.02
C ASP A 89 18.44 9.60 -0.54
N ILE A 90 17.37 9.86 0.20
CA ILE A 90 15.97 9.63 -0.19
C ILE A 90 15.41 10.84 -0.93
N THR A 91 15.53 12.04 -0.34
CA THR A 91 14.87 13.25 -0.81
C THR A 91 15.69 14.02 -1.85
N GLY A 92 17.00 13.80 -1.89
CA GLY A 92 17.92 14.59 -2.71
C GLY A 92 18.67 15.66 -1.91
N THR A 93 19.63 16.26 -2.57
CA THR A 93 20.54 17.23 -1.96
C THR A 93 20.86 18.36 -2.91
N GLU A 94 21.25 19.52 -2.38
CA GLU A 94 21.82 20.62 -3.15
C GLU A 94 23.32 20.44 -3.35
N ILE A 95 23.78 20.65 -4.57
CA ILE A 95 25.20 20.71 -4.91
C ILE A 95 25.55 22.10 -5.43
N ILE A 96 26.81 22.51 -5.27
CA ILE A 96 27.35 23.69 -5.89
C ILE A 96 27.92 23.29 -7.25
N GLU A 97 27.33 23.81 -8.32
CA GLU A 97 27.83 23.64 -9.69
C GLU A 97 28.61 24.91 -10.07
N GLU A 98 29.89 24.76 -10.45
CA GLU A 98 30.72 25.86 -10.92
C GLU A 98 30.76 25.85 -12.44
N ASN A 99 30.33 26.95 -13.05
CA ASN A 99 30.44 27.10 -14.48
C ASN A 99 31.93 27.35 -14.86
N THR A 100 32.54 26.39 -15.49
CA THR A 100 33.97 26.40 -15.86
C THR A 100 34.36 27.56 -16.78
N SER A 101 33.40 28.17 -17.50
CA SER A 101 33.66 29.28 -18.41
C SER A 101 33.57 30.65 -17.73
N THR A 102 32.73 30.78 -16.68
CA THR A 102 32.47 32.09 -16.05
C THR A 102 32.94 32.15 -14.60
N GLY A 103 33.30 31.03 -13.98
CA GLY A 103 33.61 30.92 -12.55
C GLY A 103 32.39 31.11 -11.61
N ALA A 104 31.20 31.28 -12.17
CA ALA A 104 29.99 31.48 -11.39
C ALA A 104 29.58 30.20 -10.70
N LYS A 105 29.28 30.28 -9.39
CA LYS A 105 28.76 29.18 -8.58
C LYS A 105 27.26 29.29 -8.47
N THR A 106 26.55 28.21 -8.83
CA THR A 106 25.09 28.08 -8.71
C THR A 106 24.73 26.89 -7.87
N PHE A 107 23.69 27.00 -7.02
CA PHE A 107 23.15 25.89 -6.32
C PHE A 107 22.20 25.12 -7.24
N LYS A 108 22.34 23.79 -7.28
CA LYS A 108 21.51 22.91 -8.08
C LYS A 108 20.99 21.79 -7.22
N PHE A 109 19.67 21.64 -7.16
CA PHE A 109 19.04 20.53 -6.48
C PHE A 109 19.12 19.25 -7.33
N ILE A 110 19.67 18.20 -6.75
CA ILE A 110 19.67 16.86 -7.33
C ILE A 110 18.58 16.05 -6.67
N GLN A 111 17.58 15.67 -7.45
CA GLN A 111 16.45 14.87 -6.99
C GLN A 111 16.90 13.50 -6.50
N GLY A 112 16.44 13.11 -5.31
CA GLY A 112 16.64 11.77 -4.78
C GLY A 112 15.69 10.73 -5.40
N PRO A 113 15.85 9.46 -5.04
CA PRO A 113 15.05 8.36 -5.59
C PRO A 113 13.55 8.43 -5.26
N VAL A 114 13.12 9.22 -4.28
CA VAL A 114 11.70 9.45 -3.98
C VAL A 114 10.94 10.12 -5.14
N PHE A 115 11.66 10.80 -6.06
CA PHE A 115 11.06 11.42 -7.25
C PHE A 115 10.78 10.38 -8.35
N ALA A 116 9.82 9.51 -8.05
CA ALA A 116 9.26 8.52 -8.96
C ALA A 116 7.76 8.34 -8.65
N ASN A 117 7.04 7.71 -9.57
CA ASN A 117 5.62 7.39 -9.37
C ASN A 117 5.45 6.19 -8.41
N ILE A 118 6.31 5.19 -8.56
CA ILE A 118 6.33 4.00 -7.71
C ILE A 118 7.69 3.89 -7.03
N VAL A 119 7.68 3.89 -5.70
CA VAL A 119 8.87 3.75 -4.87
C VAL A 119 8.77 2.45 -4.08
N LEU A 120 9.75 1.57 -4.26
CA LEU A 120 9.97 0.42 -3.39
C LEU A 120 10.95 0.84 -2.28
N ALA A 121 10.45 0.98 -1.06
CA ALA A 121 11.26 1.18 0.14
C ALA A 121 11.59 -0.19 0.75
N ASP A 122 12.71 -0.77 0.34
CA ASP A 122 13.07 -2.14 0.69
C ASP A 122 13.76 -2.18 2.05
N GLU A 123 13.23 -3.03 2.96
CA GLU A 123 13.71 -3.21 4.34
C GLU A 123 13.68 -1.92 5.17
N ILE A 124 12.54 -1.20 5.15
CA ILE A 124 12.37 0.12 5.79
C ILE A 124 12.76 0.14 7.27
N ASN A 125 12.65 -1.00 7.95
CA ASN A 125 13.00 -1.15 9.37
C ASN A 125 14.51 -1.26 9.65
N ARG A 126 15.39 -1.28 8.63
CA ARG A 126 16.87 -1.33 8.83
C ARG A 126 17.52 0.05 9.03
N THR A 127 16.76 1.11 8.92
CA THR A 127 17.26 2.49 9.01
C THR A 127 16.75 3.17 10.28
N PRO A 128 17.51 4.08 10.89
CA PRO A 128 17.03 4.86 12.03
C PRO A 128 15.75 5.65 11.75
N PRO A 129 14.93 5.95 12.80
CA PRO A 129 13.63 6.61 12.65
C PRO A 129 13.65 7.94 11.90
N LYS A 130 14.75 8.69 11.98
CA LYS A 130 14.91 9.97 11.26
C LYS A 130 14.86 9.80 9.74
N THR A 131 15.48 8.75 9.22
CA THR A 131 15.49 8.45 7.78
C THR A 131 14.16 7.85 7.32
N GLN A 132 13.55 6.99 8.15
CA GLN A 132 12.18 6.50 7.90
C GLN A 132 11.19 7.66 7.78
N ALA A 133 11.29 8.66 8.67
CA ALA A 133 10.40 9.82 8.72
C ALA A 133 10.42 10.61 7.41
N ALA A 134 11.55 10.73 6.72
CA ALA A 134 11.64 11.45 5.45
C ALA A 134 10.76 10.84 4.34
N LEU A 135 10.73 9.51 4.23
CA LEU A 135 9.83 8.83 3.29
C LEU A 135 8.37 8.93 3.72
N LEU A 136 8.10 8.77 5.02
CA LEU A 136 6.74 8.81 5.55
C LEU A 136 6.10 10.22 5.48
N GLU A 137 6.92 11.27 5.53
CA GLU A 137 6.49 12.64 5.25
C GLU A 137 6.13 12.80 3.77
N ALA A 138 7.00 12.35 2.87
CA ALA A 138 6.75 12.38 1.43
C ALA A 138 5.45 11.63 1.04
N MET A 139 5.15 10.50 1.71
CA MET A 139 3.91 9.74 1.52
C MET A 139 2.65 10.51 1.92
N GLN A 140 2.74 11.35 2.95
CA GLN A 140 1.59 12.07 3.49
C GLN A 140 1.38 13.41 2.78
N GLU A 141 2.45 14.14 2.56
CA GLU A 141 2.40 15.53 2.08
C GLU A 141 2.49 15.64 0.54
N HIS A 142 2.85 14.53 -0.15
CA HIS A 142 3.09 14.50 -1.61
C HIS A 142 4.12 15.53 -2.09
N HIS A 143 4.98 15.97 -1.19
CA HIS A 143 6.14 16.82 -1.48
C HIS A 143 7.29 16.51 -0.51
N VAL A 144 8.47 16.97 -0.83
CA VAL A 144 9.63 16.95 0.05
C VAL A 144 10.18 18.34 0.22
N THR A 145 10.65 18.66 1.42
CA THR A 145 11.35 19.91 1.69
C THR A 145 12.86 19.62 1.73
N ALA A 146 13.58 20.18 0.77
CA ALA A 146 15.03 20.05 0.70
C ALA A 146 15.66 21.42 0.37
N ALA A 147 16.79 21.72 1.04
CA ALA A 147 17.51 23.00 0.84
C ALA A 147 16.62 24.25 1.03
N GLY A 148 15.62 24.20 1.92
CA GLY A 148 14.69 25.30 2.16
C GLY A 148 13.62 25.49 1.09
N GLN A 149 13.55 24.62 0.08
CA GLN A 149 12.54 24.66 -0.97
C GLN A 149 11.64 23.43 -0.92
N THR A 150 10.35 23.60 -1.27
CA THR A 150 9.38 22.53 -1.39
C THR A 150 9.32 22.03 -2.81
N HIS A 151 9.53 20.73 -2.98
CA HIS A 151 9.52 20.03 -4.27
C HIS A 151 8.35 19.06 -4.32
N THR A 152 7.37 19.32 -5.18
CA THR A 152 6.19 18.45 -5.36
C THR A 152 6.58 17.13 -6.03
N LEU A 153 6.03 16.03 -5.54
CA LEU A 153 6.20 14.70 -6.15
C LEU A 153 5.22 14.53 -7.31
N GLN A 154 5.63 13.70 -8.28
CA GLN A 154 4.80 13.43 -9.46
C GLN A 154 3.69 12.44 -9.12
N GLU A 155 2.45 12.78 -9.46
CA GLU A 155 1.29 11.88 -9.33
C GLU A 155 1.13 10.97 -10.57
N PRO A 156 0.58 9.75 -10.41
CA PRO A 156 0.25 9.13 -9.14
C PRO A 156 1.52 8.76 -8.36
N PHE A 157 1.49 8.91 -7.04
CA PHE A 157 2.59 8.56 -6.15
C PHE A 157 2.22 7.37 -5.26
N PHE A 158 2.98 6.30 -5.36
CA PHE A 158 2.72 5.05 -4.63
C PHE A 158 3.99 4.51 -4.00
N VAL A 159 3.94 4.24 -2.70
CA VAL A 159 5.04 3.61 -1.96
C VAL A 159 4.63 2.21 -1.52
N LEU A 160 5.47 1.24 -1.86
CA LEU A 160 5.48 -0.08 -1.26
C LEU A 160 6.70 -0.19 -0.36
N ALA A 161 6.49 -0.18 0.95
CA ALA A 161 7.54 -0.47 1.91
C ALA A 161 7.60 -1.98 2.18
N THR A 162 8.80 -2.53 2.40
CA THR A 162 8.93 -3.93 2.80
C THR A 162 9.54 -4.07 4.18
N GLN A 163 9.15 -5.13 4.88
CA GLN A 163 9.78 -5.57 6.11
C GLN A 163 10.08 -7.06 6.04
N ASN A 164 11.23 -7.44 6.59
CA ASN A 164 11.60 -8.83 6.78
C ASN A 164 11.25 -9.23 8.23
N PRO A 165 10.32 -10.17 8.45
CA PRO A 165 9.89 -10.54 9.80
C PRO A 165 10.93 -11.38 10.55
N ILE A 166 11.92 -11.96 9.86
CA ILE A 166 12.93 -12.85 10.46
C ILE A 166 14.10 -12.03 11.04
N GLU A 167 14.44 -10.91 10.41
CA GLU A 167 15.54 -10.06 10.83
C GLU A 167 15.09 -9.15 11.97
N GLN A 168 15.56 -9.46 13.19
CA GLN A 168 15.28 -8.66 14.39
C GLN A 168 16.50 -7.85 14.84
N GLU A 169 17.71 -8.38 14.64
CA GLU A 169 18.95 -7.68 15.02
C GLU A 169 19.25 -6.50 14.08
N GLY A 170 19.60 -5.36 14.67
CA GLY A 170 19.93 -4.14 13.92
C GLY A 170 18.74 -3.50 13.22
N THR A 171 17.50 -3.78 13.67
CA THR A 171 16.28 -3.19 13.11
C THR A 171 15.67 -2.14 14.03
N TYR A 172 14.97 -1.19 13.42
CA TYR A 172 14.19 -0.15 14.09
C TYR A 172 12.73 -0.32 13.69
N PRO A 173 11.88 -0.91 14.55
CA PRO A 173 10.48 -1.09 14.24
C PRO A 173 9.79 0.25 14.00
N LEU A 174 8.86 0.27 13.04
CA LEU A 174 8.03 1.43 12.79
C LEU A 174 7.04 1.61 13.96
N PRO A 175 6.97 2.80 14.57
CA PRO A 175 5.94 3.11 15.56
C PRO A 175 4.53 2.98 14.98
N GLU A 176 3.53 2.67 15.80
CA GLU A 176 2.13 2.50 15.39
C GLU A 176 1.56 3.71 14.64
N ALA A 177 1.93 4.92 15.06
CA ALA A 177 1.53 6.16 14.38
C ALA A 177 2.10 6.28 12.95
N GLN A 178 3.23 5.63 12.67
CA GLN A 178 3.83 5.57 11.34
C GLN A 178 3.21 4.42 10.52
N LEU A 179 2.93 3.29 11.14
CA LEU A 179 2.22 2.18 10.52
C LEU A 179 0.83 2.57 10.04
N ASP A 180 0.13 3.43 10.77
CA ASP A 180 -1.21 3.93 10.41
C ASP A 180 -1.25 4.71 9.07
N ARG A 181 -0.11 5.18 8.56
CA ARG A 181 0.00 5.86 7.26
C ARG A 181 -0.15 4.91 6.07
N PHE A 182 0.20 3.64 6.25
CA PHE A 182 -0.01 2.63 5.21
C PHE A 182 -1.49 2.21 5.16
N MET A 183 -2.08 2.22 3.98
CA MET A 183 -3.45 1.75 3.79
C MET A 183 -3.58 0.27 4.13
N PHE A 184 -2.70 -0.54 3.58
CA PHE A 184 -2.67 -1.98 3.78
C PHE A 184 -1.35 -2.47 4.35
N ASN A 185 -1.44 -3.45 5.25
CA ASN A 185 -0.35 -4.33 5.62
C ASN A 185 -0.61 -5.69 4.97
N LEU A 186 0.25 -6.05 4.02
CA LEU A 186 0.14 -7.25 3.19
C LEU A 186 1.16 -8.27 3.66
N TRP A 187 0.74 -9.52 3.76
CA TRP A 187 1.62 -10.62 4.14
C TRP A 187 1.82 -11.54 2.96
N LEU A 188 3.09 -11.71 2.61
CA LEU A 188 3.53 -12.54 1.50
C LEU A 188 3.99 -13.89 2.06
N ASP A 189 3.24 -14.93 1.72
CA ASP A 189 3.54 -16.29 2.09
C ASP A 189 4.34 -17.03 1.02
N TYR A 190 4.88 -18.19 1.39
CA TYR A 190 5.51 -19.08 0.43
C TYR A 190 4.51 -19.54 -0.64
N PRO A 191 4.97 -19.73 -1.89
CA PRO A 191 4.13 -20.29 -2.93
C PRO A 191 3.74 -21.74 -2.58
N SER A 192 2.58 -22.17 -3.05
CA SER A 192 2.22 -23.57 -3.02
C SER A 192 3.20 -24.41 -3.87
N ARG A 193 3.27 -25.71 -3.64
CA ARG A 193 4.13 -26.62 -4.44
C ARG A 193 3.88 -26.50 -5.95
N GLY A 194 2.63 -26.29 -6.36
CA GLY A 194 2.26 -26.13 -7.77
C GLY A 194 2.80 -24.85 -8.37
N GLU A 195 2.65 -23.74 -7.63
CA GLU A 195 3.19 -22.43 -8.02
C GLU A 195 4.72 -22.44 -8.05
N GLU A 196 5.38 -23.07 -7.08
CA GLU A 196 6.84 -23.18 -7.05
C GLU A 196 7.38 -23.97 -8.25
N LEU A 197 6.74 -25.07 -8.65
CA LEU A 197 7.07 -25.80 -9.87
C LEU A 197 6.94 -24.92 -11.12
N GLN A 198 5.90 -24.08 -11.19
CA GLN A 198 5.70 -23.17 -12.29
C GLN A 198 6.75 -22.04 -12.29
N ILE A 199 7.10 -21.49 -11.13
CA ILE A 199 8.16 -20.50 -10.96
C ILE A 199 9.49 -21.06 -11.48
N VAL A 200 9.89 -22.25 -11.02
CA VAL A 200 11.14 -22.87 -11.45
C VAL A 200 11.17 -23.06 -12.97
N LYS A 201 10.10 -23.59 -13.56
CA LYS A 201 10.02 -23.78 -15.02
C LYS A 201 10.14 -22.48 -15.81
N SER A 202 9.50 -21.41 -15.35
CA SER A 202 9.51 -20.11 -16.04
C SER A 202 10.84 -19.37 -15.87
N THR A 203 11.42 -19.39 -14.65
CA THR A 203 12.63 -18.60 -14.34
C THR A 203 13.94 -19.26 -14.77
N THR A 204 13.95 -20.59 -15.00
CA THR A 204 15.12 -21.32 -15.50
C THR A 204 15.10 -21.51 -17.01
N SER A 205 14.09 -20.99 -17.72
CA SER A 205 14.03 -21.00 -19.19
C SER A 205 14.66 -19.75 -19.79
N LEU A 206 15.01 -19.81 -21.08
CA LEU A 206 15.49 -18.63 -21.83
C LEU A 206 14.37 -17.64 -22.20
N PHE A 207 13.11 -18.03 -21.98
CA PHE A 207 11.97 -17.19 -22.32
C PHE A 207 11.78 -16.06 -21.31
N VAL A 208 11.86 -14.82 -21.78
CA VAL A 208 11.54 -13.63 -21.01
C VAL A 208 10.23 -13.06 -21.55
N PRO A 209 9.14 -13.05 -20.76
CA PRO A 209 7.87 -12.51 -21.22
C PRO A 209 7.98 -11.00 -21.51
N GLN A 210 7.47 -10.57 -22.66
CA GLN A 210 7.30 -9.16 -22.97
C GLN A 210 6.00 -8.66 -22.33
N LEU A 211 6.09 -7.54 -21.61
CA LEU A 211 4.98 -6.90 -20.95
C LEU A 211 4.51 -5.69 -21.75
N ASN A 212 3.19 -5.57 -21.90
CA ASN A 212 2.55 -4.42 -22.51
C ASN A 212 2.19 -3.39 -21.43
N HIS A 213 2.27 -2.11 -21.77
CA HIS A 213 1.68 -1.04 -20.95
C HIS A 213 0.16 -1.08 -21.10
N ILE A 214 -0.55 -1.12 -19.99
CA ILE A 214 -2.02 -1.24 -19.96
C ILE A 214 -2.66 0.10 -19.59
N LEU A 215 -2.08 0.84 -18.64
CA LEU A 215 -2.57 2.12 -18.17
C LEU A 215 -1.42 3.13 -18.12
N THR A 216 -1.77 4.40 -18.32
CA THR A 216 -0.89 5.55 -18.11
C THR A 216 -1.18 6.21 -16.76
N GLY A 217 -0.25 7.03 -16.25
CA GLY A 217 -0.45 7.78 -15.01
C GLY A 217 -1.72 8.66 -15.02
N ASN A 218 -2.03 9.31 -16.15
CA ASN A 218 -3.23 10.14 -16.28
C ASN A 218 -4.53 9.32 -16.17
N GLN A 219 -4.56 8.12 -16.76
CA GLN A 219 -5.71 7.23 -16.63
C GLN A 219 -5.89 6.76 -15.19
N ILE A 220 -4.80 6.43 -14.51
CA ILE A 220 -4.82 6.04 -13.09
C ILE A 220 -5.39 7.18 -12.24
N MET A 221 -4.94 8.43 -12.42
CA MET A 221 -5.49 9.59 -11.70
C MET A 221 -6.98 9.78 -11.98
N GLY A 222 -7.42 9.62 -13.23
CA GLY A 222 -8.84 9.67 -13.58
C GLY A 222 -9.67 8.60 -12.83
N PHE A 223 -9.16 7.38 -12.72
CA PHE A 223 -9.81 6.30 -11.95
C PHE A 223 -9.78 6.56 -10.44
N GLN A 224 -8.72 7.15 -9.91
CA GLN A 224 -8.65 7.56 -8.50
C GLN A 224 -9.75 8.59 -8.15
N ASP A 225 -10.00 9.53 -9.06
CA ASP A 225 -11.07 10.51 -8.91
C ASP A 225 -12.46 9.89 -9.05
N LEU A 226 -12.64 8.94 -9.99
CA LEU A 226 -13.86 8.16 -10.12
C LEU A 226 -14.21 7.42 -8.82
N ILE A 227 -13.24 6.70 -8.23
CA ILE A 227 -13.43 5.94 -6.99
C ILE A 227 -13.96 6.85 -5.86
N ARG A 228 -13.44 8.06 -5.75
CA ARG A 228 -13.91 9.01 -4.73
C ARG A 228 -15.38 9.41 -4.92
N ARG A 229 -15.85 9.47 -6.16
CA ARG A 229 -17.25 9.78 -6.50
C ARG A 229 -18.22 8.60 -6.35
N VAL A 230 -17.73 7.36 -6.22
CA VAL A 230 -18.58 6.19 -6.02
C VAL A 230 -19.50 6.40 -4.81
N PRO A 231 -20.83 6.28 -4.97
CA PRO A 231 -21.75 6.38 -3.84
C PRO A 231 -21.62 5.17 -2.92
N VAL A 232 -21.89 5.38 -1.64
CA VAL A 232 -21.90 4.33 -0.61
C VAL A 232 -23.18 4.46 0.19
N ALA A 233 -23.85 3.35 0.42
CA ALA A 233 -25.04 3.30 1.24
C ALA A 233 -24.67 3.51 2.73
N ASP A 234 -25.51 4.18 3.49
CA ASP A 234 -25.25 4.55 4.89
C ASP A 234 -24.96 3.32 5.77
N ASN A 235 -25.69 2.21 5.56
CA ASN A 235 -25.45 0.97 6.29
C ASN A 235 -24.04 0.38 6.07
N VAL A 236 -23.43 0.59 4.91
CA VAL A 236 -22.05 0.15 4.63
C VAL A 236 -21.06 1.04 5.37
N ILE A 237 -21.32 2.35 5.42
CA ILE A 237 -20.50 3.29 6.18
C ILE A 237 -20.60 2.99 7.68
N GLU A 238 -21.82 2.79 8.18
CA GLU A 238 -22.09 2.45 9.58
C GLU A 238 -21.40 1.14 9.98
N TYR A 239 -21.44 0.11 9.10
CA TYR A 239 -20.73 -1.15 9.34
C TYR A 239 -19.20 -0.94 9.44
N ALA A 240 -18.59 -0.17 8.55
CA ALA A 240 -17.15 0.10 8.59
C ALA A 240 -16.74 0.87 9.86
N VAL A 241 -17.55 1.85 10.28
CA VAL A 241 -17.33 2.60 11.53
C VAL A 241 -17.55 1.69 12.74
N HIS A 242 -18.60 0.87 12.74
CA HIS A 242 -18.90 -0.06 13.81
C HIS A 242 -17.78 -1.09 13.99
N LEU A 243 -17.33 -1.71 12.89
CA LEU A 243 -16.20 -2.64 12.91
C LEU A 243 -14.94 -2.01 13.51
N THR A 244 -14.62 -0.78 13.11
CA THR A 244 -13.45 -0.05 13.62
C THR A 244 -13.60 0.30 15.10
N THR A 245 -14.75 0.81 15.52
CA THR A 245 -14.96 1.23 16.91
C THR A 245 -15.03 0.06 17.88
N ARG A 246 -15.56 -1.11 17.45
CA ARG A 246 -15.56 -2.35 18.22
C ARG A 246 -14.15 -2.91 18.48
N SER A 247 -13.16 -2.53 17.69
CA SER A 247 -11.75 -2.90 17.95
C SER A 247 -11.13 -2.17 19.14
N ARG A 248 -11.81 -1.17 19.73
CA ARG A 248 -11.28 -0.31 20.78
C ARG A 248 -11.67 -0.85 22.17
N PRO A 249 -10.72 -1.39 22.97
CA PRO A 249 -11.04 -2.09 24.22
C PRO A 249 -11.73 -1.21 25.28
N LYS A 250 -11.55 0.11 25.23
CA LYS A 250 -12.16 1.05 26.17
C LYS A 250 -13.60 1.45 25.83
N MET A 251 -14.12 1.02 24.66
CA MET A 251 -15.50 1.32 24.28
C MET A 251 -16.47 0.34 24.93
N GLU A 252 -17.65 0.83 25.32
CA GLU A 252 -18.68 0.03 26.00
C GLU A 252 -19.12 -1.17 25.15
N HIS A 253 -19.31 -0.95 23.85
CA HIS A 253 -19.75 -1.95 22.87
C HIS A 253 -18.62 -2.85 22.33
N ALA A 254 -17.40 -2.76 22.87
CA ALA A 254 -16.31 -3.64 22.51
C ALA A 254 -16.58 -5.07 23.02
N PRO A 255 -16.44 -6.10 22.16
CA PRO A 255 -16.55 -7.49 22.59
C PRO A 255 -15.57 -7.83 23.73
N GLN A 256 -15.92 -8.84 24.55
CA GLN A 256 -15.08 -9.22 25.68
C GLN A 256 -13.67 -9.62 25.24
N PHE A 257 -13.53 -10.41 24.18
CA PHE A 257 -12.21 -10.83 23.68
C PHE A 257 -11.32 -9.64 23.21
N ILE A 258 -11.93 -8.54 22.75
CA ILE A 258 -11.19 -7.30 22.43
C ILE A 258 -10.65 -6.67 23.71
N LYS A 259 -11.44 -6.65 24.79
CA LYS A 259 -11.00 -6.14 26.10
C LYS A 259 -9.89 -7.00 26.70
N ASP A 260 -9.95 -8.31 26.46
CA ASP A 260 -9.00 -9.29 27.01
C ASP A 260 -7.68 -9.30 26.23
N TRP A 261 -7.71 -9.10 24.88
CA TRP A 261 -6.56 -9.33 24.01
C TRP A 261 -5.92 -8.06 23.40
N LEU A 262 -6.59 -6.90 23.46
CA LEU A 262 -6.02 -5.68 22.88
C LEU A 262 -5.64 -4.64 23.95
N SER A 263 -4.45 -4.05 23.77
CA SER A 263 -4.06 -2.83 24.45
C SER A 263 -4.64 -1.59 23.74
N TRP A 264 -4.73 -1.64 22.40
CA TRP A 264 -5.12 -0.50 21.59
C TRP A 264 -5.87 -0.93 20.32
N GLY A 265 -6.91 -0.19 19.95
CA GLY A 265 -7.72 -0.42 18.76
C GLY A 265 -7.49 0.62 17.66
N ALA A 266 -8.09 0.38 16.49
CA ALA A 266 -7.90 1.19 15.29
C ALA A 266 -8.50 2.60 15.37
N GLY A 267 -7.82 3.57 14.77
CA GLY A 267 -8.24 4.95 14.63
C GLY A 267 -9.24 5.19 13.48
N PRO A 268 -9.77 6.43 13.31
CA PRO A 268 -10.73 6.77 12.24
C PRO A 268 -10.20 6.55 10.82
N ARG A 269 -8.88 6.63 10.61
CA ARG A 269 -8.25 6.37 9.31
C ARG A 269 -8.53 4.96 8.81
N ALA A 270 -8.68 3.99 9.73
CA ALA A 270 -9.09 2.64 9.38
C ALA A 270 -10.46 2.60 8.69
N SER A 271 -11.48 3.29 9.25
CA SER A 271 -12.81 3.38 8.62
C SER A 271 -12.75 4.01 7.23
N GLN A 272 -11.92 5.04 7.05
CA GLN A 272 -11.73 5.69 5.75
C GLN A 272 -11.13 4.70 4.72
N TYR A 273 -10.10 3.96 5.11
CA TYR A 273 -9.45 2.98 4.22
C TYR A 273 -10.31 1.75 3.95
N LEU A 274 -11.13 1.32 4.90
CA LEU A 274 -12.14 0.28 4.67
C LEU A 274 -13.12 0.69 3.57
N ILE A 275 -13.65 1.91 3.62
CA ILE A 275 -14.58 2.42 2.62
C ILE A 275 -13.88 2.67 1.26
N LEU A 276 -12.70 3.28 1.23
CA LEU A 276 -11.97 3.49 -0.03
C LEU A 276 -11.59 2.17 -0.70
N GLY A 277 -11.13 1.19 0.08
CA GLY A 277 -10.85 -0.16 -0.42
C GLY A 277 -12.11 -0.86 -0.93
N ALA A 278 -13.23 -0.74 -0.21
CA ALA A 278 -14.50 -1.31 -0.60
C ALA A 278 -15.04 -0.70 -1.92
N LYS A 279 -14.99 0.64 -2.07
CA LYS A 279 -15.35 1.33 -3.32
C LYS A 279 -14.52 0.83 -4.49
N THR A 280 -13.20 0.78 -4.30
CA THR A 280 -12.28 0.32 -5.35
C THR A 280 -12.58 -1.11 -5.74
N ARG A 281 -12.72 -2.01 -4.77
CA ARG A 281 -13.02 -3.41 -5.02
C ARG A 281 -14.35 -3.60 -5.75
N ALA A 282 -15.39 -2.86 -5.37
CA ALA A 282 -16.69 -2.91 -6.06
C ALA A 282 -16.53 -2.62 -7.55
N LEU A 283 -15.85 -1.54 -7.93
CA LEU A 283 -15.58 -1.20 -9.32
C LEU A 283 -14.76 -2.26 -10.05
N LEU A 284 -13.70 -2.80 -9.41
CA LEU A 284 -12.87 -3.86 -9.99
C LEU A 284 -13.62 -5.17 -10.21
N THR A 285 -14.74 -5.39 -9.48
CA THR A 285 -15.62 -6.54 -9.65
C THR A 285 -16.85 -6.23 -10.54
N GLY A 286 -16.90 -5.04 -11.15
CA GLY A 286 -17.97 -4.63 -12.08
C GLY A 286 -19.25 -4.14 -11.40
N ARG A 287 -19.18 -3.80 -10.08
CA ARG A 287 -20.30 -3.19 -9.35
C ARG A 287 -20.07 -1.70 -9.19
N HIS A 288 -21.16 -0.93 -9.17
CA HIS A 288 -21.08 0.54 -9.10
C HIS A 288 -21.17 1.08 -7.67
N THR A 289 -21.43 0.24 -6.69
CA THR A 289 -21.46 0.59 -5.26
C THR A 289 -20.88 -0.56 -4.44
N PRO A 290 -20.18 -0.27 -3.34
CA PRO A 290 -19.70 -1.30 -2.43
C PRO A 290 -20.83 -1.86 -1.55
N ASP A 291 -20.63 -3.07 -1.07
CA ASP A 291 -21.43 -3.72 -0.05
C ASP A 291 -20.62 -4.04 1.23
N ILE A 292 -21.28 -4.62 2.22
CA ILE A 292 -20.64 -5.01 3.49
C ILE A 292 -19.54 -6.06 3.26
N ASP A 293 -19.68 -6.96 2.29
CA ASP A 293 -18.67 -7.97 2.02
C ASP A 293 -17.37 -7.36 1.46
N ASP A 294 -17.47 -6.25 0.74
CA ASP A 294 -16.28 -5.51 0.33
C ASP A 294 -15.52 -4.95 1.53
N VAL A 295 -16.24 -4.41 2.51
CA VAL A 295 -15.63 -3.92 3.77
C VAL A 295 -14.98 -5.08 4.55
N ARG A 296 -15.67 -6.22 4.67
CA ARG A 296 -15.15 -7.43 5.33
C ARG A 296 -13.84 -7.90 4.70
N ARG A 297 -13.75 -7.90 3.37
CA ARG A 297 -12.53 -8.30 2.65
C ARG A 297 -11.36 -7.36 2.86
N MET A 298 -11.64 -6.07 3.10
CA MET A 298 -10.61 -5.08 3.41
C MET A 298 -10.18 -5.09 4.87
N ALA A 299 -10.94 -5.72 5.76
CA ALA A 299 -10.69 -5.69 7.21
C ALA A 299 -9.30 -6.21 7.60
N GLY A 300 -8.90 -7.38 7.09
CA GLY A 300 -7.59 -7.97 7.38
C GLY A 300 -6.44 -7.02 7.06
N PRO A 301 -6.23 -6.64 5.79
CA PRO A 301 -5.12 -5.78 5.40
C PRO A 301 -5.17 -4.36 6.00
N VAL A 302 -6.36 -3.83 6.34
CA VAL A 302 -6.52 -2.50 6.94
C VAL A 302 -6.26 -2.52 8.45
N LEU A 303 -6.75 -3.52 9.18
CA LEU A 303 -6.79 -3.48 10.64
C LEU A 303 -5.59 -4.14 11.31
N ARG A 304 -4.95 -5.16 10.70
CA ARG A 304 -3.94 -5.99 11.37
C ARG A 304 -2.74 -5.22 11.94
N HIS A 305 -2.40 -4.08 11.37
CA HIS A 305 -1.30 -3.21 11.81
C HIS A 305 -1.78 -1.98 12.59
N ARG A 306 -3.08 -1.89 12.85
CA ARG A 306 -3.74 -0.78 13.58
C ARG A 306 -4.28 -1.20 14.92
N ILE A 307 -4.30 -2.50 15.20
CA ILE A 307 -4.64 -3.05 16.51
C ILE A 307 -3.37 -3.55 17.18
N VAL A 308 -3.25 -3.34 18.48
CA VAL A 308 -2.07 -3.72 19.26
C VAL A 308 -2.48 -4.79 20.27
N PRO A 309 -2.10 -6.06 20.02
CA PRO A 309 -2.30 -7.14 20.97
C PRO A 309 -1.59 -6.86 22.30
N ASN A 310 -2.13 -7.38 23.39
CA ASN A 310 -1.50 -7.31 24.70
C ASN A 310 -0.81 -8.64 25.05
N PHE A 311 -0.19 -8.69 26.22
CA PHE A 311 0.49 -9.89 26.71
C PHE A 311 -0.41 -11.12 26.81
N ASN A 312 -1.72 -10.96 27.11
CA ASN A 312 -2.64 -12.09 27.18
C ASN A 312 -2.85 -12.73 25.80
N ALA A 313 -2.95 -11.91 24.74
CA ALA A 313 -3.03 -12.42 23.37
C ALA A 313 -1.78 -13.23 22.99
N GLU A 314 -0.59 -12.74 23.34
CA GLU A 314 0.66 -13.47 23.09
C GLU A 314 0.72 -14.79 23.87
N ALA A 315 0.31 -14.78 25.15
CA ALA A 315 0.26 -15.98 25.99
C ALA A 315 -0.72 -17.03 25.46
N ASP A 316 -1.86 -16.58 24.89
CA ASP A 316 -2.87 -17.44 24.27
C ASP A 316 -2.51 -17.86 22.83
N GLY A 317 -1.39 -17.37 22.26
CA GLY A 317 -0.96 -17.63 20.89
C GLY A 317 -1.88 -17.00 19.83
N VAL A 318 -2.58 -15.91 20.17
CA VAL A 318 -3.55 -15.23 19.31
C VAL A 318 -2.88 -14.05 18.59
N SER A 319 -2.84 -14.11 17.27
CA SER A 319 -2.26 -13.05 16.44
C SER A 319 -3.26 -11.90 16.15
N SER A 320 -2.74 -10.77 15.67
CA SER A 320 -3.58 -9.65 15.26
C SER A 320 -4.58 -10.03 14.15
N ILE A 321 -4.21 -10.95 13.24
CA ILE A 321 -5.14 -11.39 12.19
C ILE A 321 -6.25 -12.24 12.73
N ASP A 322 -5.98 -13.14 13.69
CA ASP A 322 -7.01 -13.96 14.34
C ASP A 322 -8.05 -13.09 15.05
N ILE A 323 -7.57 -12.03 15.72
CA ILE A 323 -8.44 -11.03 16.37
C ILE A 323 -9.33 -10.32 15.34
N VAL A 324 -8.75 -9.89 14.20
CA VAL A 324 -9.51 -9.21 13.14
C VAL A 324 -10.54 -10.14 12.51
N GLU A 325 -10.18 -11.39 12.22
CA GLU A 325 -11.09 -12.38 11.64
C GLU A 325 -12.28 -12.67 12.57
N ARG A 326 -12.00 -12.83 13.87
CA ARG A 326 -13.04 -12.99 14.89
C ARG A 326 -13.93 -11.75 14.99
N LEU A 327 -13.33 -10.55 14.98
CA LEU A 327 -14.08 -9.30 15.04
C LEU A 327 -15.03 -9.14 13.84
N VAL A 328 -14.56 -9.45 12.62
CA VAL A 328 -15.39 -9.45 11.41
C VAL A 328 -16.53 -10.43 11.50
N LYS A 329 -16.26 -11.66 12.01
CA LYS A 329 -17.27 -12.70 12.16
C LYS A 329 -18.35 -12.35 13.17
N GLU A 330 -17.99 -11.67 14.27
CA GLU A 330 -18.92 -11.26 15.32
C GLU A 330 -19.58 -9.88 15.08
N THR A 331 -19.17 -9.17 14.02
CA THR A 331 -19.79 -7.89 13.64
C THR A 331 -20.81 -8.13 12.54
N THR A 332 -22.08 -7.98 12.90
CA THR A 332 -23.24 -8.12 12.01
C THR A 332 -23.64 -6.79 11.39
#